data_1cad2290bec6781fe3ade109d929064e
#
_entry.id   1cad2290bec6781fe3ade109d929064e
#
_cell.length_a   1.000
_cell.length_b   1.000
_cell.length_c   1.000
_cell.angle_alpha   90.00
_cell.angle_beta   90.00
_cell.angle_gamma   90.00
#
_symmetry.space_group_name_H-M   'P 1'
#
loop_
_entity.id
_entity.type
_entity.pdbx_description
1 polymer ?
#
loop_
_entity_poly.entity_id
_entity_poly.type
_entity_poly.pdbx_seq_one_letter_code
_entity_poly.pdbx_strand_id
1 'polypeptide(L)'
;MENWKEIEEFVASHNPSHHLLSNHNCFIPWDVSRPNITHGSYQTKRFADIPNVVDKFQKPIVVDECCYEGDLPEFWGCLSGEEMTSRFWKVVTSGAYCTHGETFMDINQEIVWWAKGGALKGKSPERIQFLKDIVYGLPSPIEPTITAAGTFDNLPEEIRRDLENQPMFRGFQQAMAMMTDEDRHIHYALEYCYAGHCGEDAYLNYYDQRCSAKDTIALPKDKTYRIELIDTWNMKREIIKETASGETDIFLPGRPYMAVLATRIS
;
A
#
# COMPACT_ATOMS: atom_id res chain seq x y z
N MET A 1 22.44 16.02 7.58
CA MET A 1 21.97 14.72 8.12
C MET A 1 22.75 14.25 9.34
N GLU A 2 24.04 14.56 9.48
CA GLU A 2 24.83 14.18 10.66
C GLU A 2 24.22 14.70 11.97
N ASN A 3 23.81 15.94 12.02
CA ASN A 3 23.21 16.56 13.22
C ASN A 3 21.92 15.83 13.71
N TRP A 4 21.19 15.15 12.81
CA TRP A 4 19.99 14.41 13.22
C TRP A 4 20.30 13.16 14.05
N LYS A 5 21.46 12.54 13.83
CA LYS A 5 21.92 11.40 14.67
C LYS A 5 22.17 11.85 16.10
N GLU A 6 22.84 12.98 16.26
CA GLU A 6 23.12 13.56 17.59
C GLU A 6 21.81 13.96 18.30
N ILE A 7 20.87 14.54 17.56
CA ILE A 7 19.54 14.89 18.12
C ILE A 7 18.77 13.65 18.55
N GLU A 8 18.74 12.61 17.72
CA GLU A 8 18.11 11.33 18.05
C GLU A 8 18.70 10.71 19.32
N GLU A 9 20.03 10.64 19.40
CA GLU A 9 20.75 10.08 20.57
C GLU A 9 20.49 10.91 21.83
N PHE A 10 20.47 12.24 21.67
CA PHE A 10 20.14 13.13 22.77
C PHE A 10 18.71 12.92 23.25
N VAL A 11 17.72 12.89 22.35
CA VAL A 11 16.32 12.66 22.70
C VAL A 11 16.14 11.29 23.35
N ALA A 12 16.74 10.24 22.79
CA ALA A 12 16.66 8.89 23.34
C ALA A 12 17.24 8.81 24.78
N SER A 13 18.38 9.47 25.03
CA SER A 13 19.02 9.50 26.36
C SER A 13 18.20 10.30 27.40
N HIS A 14 17.31 11.17 26.97
CA HIS A 14 16.44 11.97 27.82
C HIS A 14 14.97 11.53 27.81
N ASN A 15 14.71 10.30 27.39
CA ASN A 15 13.37 9.69 27.30
C ASN A 15 13.13 8.63 28.40
N PRO A 16 12.97 9.05 29.67
CA PRO A 16 12.86 8.12 30.80
C PRO A 16 11.58 7.27 30.77
N SER A 17 10.56 7.71 30.03
CA SER A 17 9.29 7.01 29.86
C SER A 17 9.28 6.06 28.66
N HIS A 18 10.38 5.96 27.93
CA HIS A 18 10.51 5.11 26.74
C HIS A 18 9.41 5.33 25.70
N HIS A 19 9.04 6.61 25.48
CA HIS A 19 8.12 6.96 24.39
C HIS A 19 8.66 6.52 23.05
N LEU A 20 7.76 6.20 22.12
CA LEU A 20 8.11 5.89 20.74
C LEU A 20 8.85 7.08 20.11
N LEU A 21 9.89 6.78 19.34
CA LEU A 21 10.72 7.77 18.67
C LEU A 21 10.76 7.53 17.18
N SER A 22 10.44 8.54 16.43
CA SER A 22 10.53 8.55 14.97
C SER A 22 11.01 9.90 14.49
N ASN A 23 11.31 9.98 13.19
CA ASN A 23 11.68 11.21 12.50
C ASN A 23 10.84 11.32 11.24
N HIS A 24 10.14 12.43 11.10
CA HIS A 24 9.29 12.69 9.93
C HIS A 24 10.13 12.90 8.66
N ASN A 25 9.89 12.08 7.66
CA ASN A 25 10.65 12.06 6.41
C ASN A 25 9.81 12.62 5.27
N CYS A 26 10.20 13.78 4.76
CA CYS A 26 9.51 14.47 3.68
C CYS A 26 10.20 14.27 2.32
N PHE A 27 11.51 14.54 2.24
CA PHE A 27 12.26 14.49 0.98
C PHE A 27 13.36 13.43 0.95
N ILE A 28 14.00 13.19 2.08
CA ILE A 28 15.13 12.27 2.21
C ILE A 28 14.76 11.25 3.27
N PRO A 29 14.64 9.97 2.91
CA PRO A 29 14.36 8.93 3.89
C PRO A 29 15.41 8.91 5.00
N TRP A 30 14.93 8.90 6.25
CA TRP A 30 15.77 8.71 7.42
C TRP A 30 16.12 7.23 7.57
N ASP A 31 17.24 6.95 8.20
CA ASP A 31 17.63 5.58 8.48
C ASP A 31 16.80 4.98 9.63
N VAL A 32 15.71 4.32 9.27
CA VAL A 32 14.79 3.66 10.21
C VAL A 32 15.44 2.45 10.91
N SER A 33 16.58 1.93 10.39
CA SER A 33 17.29 0.80 11.02
C SER A 33 17.95 1.17 12.34
N ARG A 34 18.17 2.45 12.63
CA ARG A 34 18.81 2.92 13.86
C ARG A 34 18.08 2.41 15.12
N PRO A 35 18.81 1.98 16.16
CA PRO A 35 18.22 1.26 17.30
C PRO A 35 17.22 2.09 18.11
N ASN A 36 17.40 3.40 18.20
CA ASN A 36 16.48 4.28 18.93
C ASN A 36 15.20 4.60 18.16
N ILE A 37 15.18 4.40 16.85
CA ILE A 37 14.00 4.65 16.01
C ILE A 37 13.05 3.46 16.13
N THR A 38 11.85 3.71 16.63
CA THR A 38 10.85 2.67 16.89
C THR A 38 9.95 2.38 15.69
N HIS A 39 9.76 3.34 14.82
CA HIS A 39 8.92 3.24 13.62
C HIS A 39 9.36 4.23 12.56
N GLY A 40 9.05 3.95 11.30
CA GLY A 40 9.23 4.89 10.19
C GLY A 40 8.04 5.82 10.07
N SER A 41 8.28 7.13 9.90
CA SER A 41 7.30 8.17 9.66
C SER A 41 7.60 8.79 8.30
N TYR A 42 6.66 8.68 7.36
CA TYR A 42 6.89 9.04 5.95
C TYR A 42 5.83 9.99 5.42
N GLN A 43 6.29 11.09 4.82
CA GLN A 43 5.47 11.90 3.93
C GLN A 43 5.76 11.48 2.48
N THR A 44 4.88 10.71 1.87
CA THR A 44 5.15 10.13 0.54
C THR A 44 3.90 9.95 -0.31
N LYS A 45 4.13 9.93 -1.63
CA LYS A 45 3.17 9.53 -2.67
C LYS A 45 3.64 8.27 -3.42
N ARG A 46 4.77 7.69 -3.03
CA ARG A 46 5.38 6.52 -3.65
C ARG A 46 4.93 5.24 -2.94
N PHE A 47 3.64 4.92 -3.08
CA PHE A 47 3.04 3.80 -2.36
C PHE A 47 3.55 2.43 -2.83
N ALA A 48 3.99 2.32 -4.08
CA ALA A 48 4.60 1.10 -4.60
C ALA A 48 5.89 0.68 -3.87
N ASP A 49 6.57 1.63 -3.20
CA ASP A 49 7.79 1.35 -2.44
C ASP A 49 7.49 0.79 -1.04
N ILE A 50 6.28 0.99 -0.52
CA ILE A 50 5.93 0.67 0.87
C ILE A 50 6.16 -0.80 1.22
N PRO A 51 5.77 -1.79 0.41
CA PRO A 51 6.05 -3.20 0.72
C PRO A 51 7.53 -3.46 0.99
N ASN A 52 8.42 -2.92 0.13
CA ASN A 52 9.86 -3.07 0.28
C ASN A 52 10.42 -2.36 1.51
N VAL A 53 9.84 -1.21 1.88
CA VAL A 53 10.24 -0.45 3.09
C VAL A 53 9.84 -1.22 4.35
N VAL A 54 8.63 -1.78 4.40
CA VAL A 54 8.15 -2.61 5.50
C VAL A 54 9.04 -3.85 5.66
N ASP A 55 9.29 -4.56 4.56
CA ASP A 55 10.15 -5.76 4.56
C ASP A 55 11.58 -5.44 4.99
N LYS A 56 12.17 -4.38 4.45
CA LYS A 56 13.55 -3.99 4.75
C LYS A 56 13.79 -3.66 6.22
N PHE A 57 12.89 -2.92 6.83
CA PHE A 57 13.14 -2.40 8.18
C PHE A 57 12.55 -3.24 9.30
N GLN A 58 11.58 -4.09 9.01
CA GLN A 58 10.90 -4.95 10.00
C GLN A 58 10.41 -4.14 11.22
N LYS A 59 9.99 -2.91 10.99
CA LYS A 59 9.44 -1.98 11.97
C LYS A 59 8.11 -1.42 11.45
N PRO A 60 7.20 -0.98 12.32
CA PRO A 60 6.01 -0.28 11.87
C PRO A 60 6.36 0.90 10.97
N ILE A 61 5.71 0.98 9.82
CA ILE A 61 5.83 2.10 8.88
C ILE A 61 4.52 2.86 8.88
N VAL A 62 4.58 4.16 9.10
CA VAL A 62 3.43 5.06 9.11
C VAL A 62 3.60 6.06 7.98
N VAL A 63 2.69 6.05 7.02
CA VAL A 63 2.55 7.14 6.07
C VAL A 63 1.68 8.19 6.73
N ASP A 64 2.32 9.13 7.39
CA ASP A 64 1.66 10.15 8.19
C ASP A 64 1.26 11.39 7.39
N GLU A 65 1.78 11.54 6.17
CA GLU A 65 1.28 12.50 5.20
C GLU A 65 1.27 11.91 3.79
N CYS A 66 0.07 11.65 3.29
CA CYS A 66 -0.14 11.15 1.92
C CYS A 66 -0.88 12.16 1.04
N CYS A 67 -0.75 13.47 1.31
CA CYS A 67 -1.64 14.53 0.85
C CYS A 67 -3.02 14.45 1.52
N TYR A 68 -3.94 15.36 1.17
CA TYR A 68 -5.16 15.60 1.92
C TYR A 68 -6.38 15.69 1.02
N GLU A 69 -7.50 15.12 1.45
CA GLU A 69 -8.80 15.38 0.83
C GLU A 69 -9.20 16.84 1.06
N GLY A 70 -9.59 17.55 0.00
CA GLY A 70 -9.89 18.97 0.17
C GLY A 70 -10.14 19.70 -1.14
N ASP A 71 -10.05 21.01 -1.05
CA ASP A 71 -10.30 21.95 -2.15
C ASP A 71 -9.30 23.12 -2.20
N LEU A 72 -8.15 22.99 -1.53
CA LEU A 72 -7.09 23.99 -1.64
C LEU A 72 -6.53 24.04 -3.06
N PRO A 73 -6.11 25.21 -3.57
CA PRO A 73 -5.47 25.34 -4.87
C PRO A 73 -3.99 24.88 -4.84
N GLU A 74 -3.73 23.77 -4.12
CA GLU A 74 -2.42 23.16 -3.92
C GLU A 74 -2.52 21.67 -4.18
N PHE A 75 -1.56 21.10 -4.94
CA PHE A 75 -1.60 19.69 -5.35
C PHE A 75 -1.68 18.71 -4.18
N TRP A 76 -1.23 19.10 -3.00
CA TRP A 76 -1.26 18.28 -1.79
C TRP A 76 -2.57 18.38 -1.00
N GLY A 77 -3.38 19.40 -1.26
CA GLY A 77 -4.59 19.73 -0.49
C GLY A 77 -5.89 19.72 -1.29
N CYS A 78 -5.93 19.03 -2.45
CA CYS A 78 -7.11 18.96 -3.31
C CYS A 78 -7.39 17.52 -3.82
N LEU A 79 -7.11 16.53 -2.98
CA LEU A 79 -7.48 15.16 -3.34
C LEU A 79 -8.99 14.97 -3.30
N SER A 80 -9.50 14.14 -4.20
CA SER A 80 -10.88 13.64 -4.06
C SER A 80 -10.96 12.60 -2.92
N GLY A 81 -12.18 12.33 -2.45
CA GLY A 81 -12.42 11.28 -1.46
C GLY A 81 -12.02 9.90 -1.99
N GLU A 82 -12.21 9.64 -3.29
CA GLU A 82 -11.80 8.41 -3.96
C GLU A 82 -10.29 8.21 -3.90
N GLU A 83 -9.54 9.26 -4.26
CA GLU A 83 -8.08 9.21 -4.22
C GLU A 83 -7.56 9.02 -2.80
N MET A 84 -8.11 9.74 -1.82
CA MET A 84 -7.72 9.59 -0.42
C MET A 84 -8.00 8.17 0.08
N THR A 85 -9.20 7.64 -0.19
CA THR A 85 -9.55 6.26 0.16
C THR A 85 -8.60 5.26 -0.48
N SER A 86 -8.28 5.45 -1.77
CA SER A 86 -7.34 4.59 -2.49
C SER A 86 -5.96 4.58 -1.85
N ARG A 87 -5.44 5.72 -1.43
CA ARG A 87 -4.13 5.80 -0.76
C ARG A 87 -4.10 5.00 0.53
N PHE A 88 -5.17 5.05 1.32
CA PHE A 88 -5.29 4.21 2.50
C PHE A 88 -5.25 2.72 2.17
N TRP A 89 -6.03 2.29 1.16
CA TRP A 89 -6.03 0.89 0.74
C TRP A 89 -4.64 0.44 0.27
N LYS A 90 -3.94 1.24 -0.54
CA LYS A 90 -2.57 0.95 -0.99
C LYS A 90 -1.62 0.74 0.18
N VAL A 91 -1.60 1.68 1.11
CA VAL A 91 -0.69 1.66 2.26
C VAL A 91 -0.99 0.50 3.19
N VAL A 92 -2.25 0.33 3.57
CA VAL A 92 -2.67 -0.68 4.56
C VAL A 92 -2.53 -2.09 4.01
N THR A 93 -2.91 -2.32 2.74
CA THR A 93 -2.70 -3.62 2.08
C THR A 93 -1.22 -3.97 1.96
N SER A 94 -0.35 -2.97 1.91
CA SER A 94 1.11 -3.13 1.90
C SER A 94 1.73 -3.31 3.29
N GLY A 95 0.94 -3.59 4.33
CA GLY A 95 1.44 -3.85 5.68
C GLY A 95 1.87 -2.62 6.46
N ALA A 96 1.49 -1.42 6.04
CA ALA A 96 1.81 -0.17 6.71
C ALA A 96 0.57 0.53 7.27
N TYR A 97 0.80 1.61 8.00
CA TYR A 97 -0.25 2.45 8.60
C TYR A 97 -0.35 3.77 7.84
N CYS A 98 -1.55 4.37 7.85
CA CYS A 98 -1.78 5.65 7.20
C CYS A 98 -2.57 6.58 8.12
N THR A 99 -2.33 7.88 8.04
CA THR A 99 -3.10 8.89 8.76
C THR A 99 -3.94 9.74 7.81
N HIS A 100 -5.06 10.23 8.30
CA HIS A 100 -6.01 11.02 7.56
C HIS A 100 -5.90 12.51 7.90
N GLY A 101 -6.09 13.35 6.91
CA GLY A 101 -6.25 14.79 7.09
C GLY A 101 -7.09 15.39 5.96
N GLU A 102 -7.74 16.52 6.26
CA GLU A 102 -8.55 17.28 5.32
C GLU A 102 -8.08 18.73 5.23
N THR A 103 -8.24 19.31 4.05
CA THR A 103 -7.82 20.70 3.74
C THR A 103 -8.91 21.46 3.00
N PHE A 104 -10.13 21.41 3.50
CA PHE A 104 -11.21 22.24 2.96
C PHE A 104 -11.09 23.68 3.39
N MET A 105 -11.23 24.60 2.45
CA MET A 105 -11.29 26.03 2.72
C MET A 105 -12.56 26.40 3.49
N ASP A 106 -12.49 27.49 4.25
CA ASP A 106 -13.69 28.08 4.82
C ASP A 106 -14.67 28.52 3.72
N ILE A 107 -15.95 28.54 4.04
CA ILE A 107 -17.03 28.97 3.13
C ILE A 107 -16.79 30.35 2.56
N ASN A 108 -16.16 31.23 3.31
CA ASN A 108 -15.78 32.58 2.88
C ASN A 108 -14.41 32.63 2.18
N GLN A 109 -13.69 31.50 2.13
CA GLN A 109 -12.33 31.38 1.58
C GLN A 109 -11.31 32.34 2.20
N GLU A 110 -11.58 32.86 3.39
CA GLU A 110 -10.71 33.79 4.11
C GLU A 110 -9.65 33.07 4.92
N ILE A 111 -9.95 31.84 5.36
CA ILE A 111 -9.09 31.06 6.25
C ILE A 111 -8.92 29.66 5.69
N VAL A 112 -7.69 29.31 5.38
CA VAL A 112 -7.34 27.93 5.12
C VAL A 112 -7.53 27.13 6.41
N TRP A 113 -8.13 25.98 6.29
CA TRP A 113 -8.38 25.01 7.36
C TRP A 113 -7.21 24.81 8.33
N TRP A 114 -5.99 24.91 7.88
CA TRP A 114 -4.75 24.45 8.51
C TRP A 114 -4.73 24.63 10.03
N ALA A 115 -4.58 23.46 10.73
CA ALA A 115 -4.44 23.35 12.19
C ALA A 115 -5.58 23.96 13.02
N LYS A 116 -6.77 24.18 12.46
CA LYS A 116 -7.89 24.77 13.20
C LYS A 116 -8.88 23.75 13.76
N GLY A 117 -8.73 22.50 13.38
CA GLY A 117 -9.70 21.46 13.76
C GLY A 117 -11.07 21.70 13.11
N GLY A 118 -12.07 20.99 13.58
CA GLY A 118 -13.44 21.09 13.10
C GLY A 118 -14.07 19.75 12.77
N ALA A 119 -15.26 19.81 12.16
CA ALA A 119 -15.94 18.62 11.66
C ALA A 119 -15.36 18.19 10.32
N LEU A 120 -15.21 16.91 10.11
CA LEU A 120 -14.81 16.33 8.83
C LEU A 120 -15.87 16.64 7.76
N LYS A 121 -15.43 17.03 6.56
CA LYS A 121 -16.28 17.41 5.43
C LYS A 121 -16.12 16.45 4.25
N GLY A 122 -15.03 15.67 4.24
CA GLY A 122 -14.68 14.76 3.18
C GLY A 122 -15.57 13.53 3.10
N LYS A 123 -15.40 12.78 2.04
CA LYS A 123 -16.10 11.52 1.79
C LYS A 123 -15.27 10.30 2.18
N SER A 124 -13.97 10.46 2.34
CA SER A 124 -13.06 9.35 2.68
C SER A 124 -13.21 8.84 4.11
N PRO A 125 -13.57 9.61 5.15
CA PRO A 125 -13.58 9.12 6.53
C PRO A 125 -14.41 7.86 6.75
N GLU A 126 -15.62 7.79 6.18
CA GLU A 126 -16.48 6.61 6.30
C GLU A 126 -15.87 5.38 5.60
N ARG A 127 -15.19 5.59 4.46
CA ARG A 127 -14.54 4.53 3.68
C ARG A 127 -13.27 4.04 4.37
N ILE A 128 -12.57 4.95 5.04
CA ILE A 128 -11.41 4.61 5.89
C ILE A 128 -11.88 3.81 7.11
N GLN A 129 -13.01 4.18 7.72
CA GLN A 129 -13.59 3.39 8.79
C GLN A 129 -14.00 1.99 8.31
N PHE A 130 -14.58 1.88 7.12
CA PHE A 130 -14.90 0.58 6.50
C PHE A 130 -13.65 -0.29 6.29
N LEU A 131 -12.54 0.29 5.78
CA LEU A 131 -11.25 -0.41 5.69
C LEU A 131 -10.75 -0.86 7.08
N LYS A 132 -10.80 0.02 8.05
CA LYS A 132 -10.39 -0.27 9.44
C LYS A 132 -11.18 -1.45 10.02
N ASP A 133 -12.49 -1.50 9.80
CA ASP A 133 -13.34 -2.59 10.28
C ASP A 133 -12.97 -3.93 9.62
N ILE A 134 -12.60 -3.93 8.34
CA ILE A 134 -12.10 -5.11 7.63
C ILE A 134 -10.79 -5.57 8.27
N VAL A 135 -9.82 -4.66 8.41
CA VAL A 135 -8.48 -4.99 8.93
C VAL A 135 -8.53 -5.48 10.38
N TYR A 136 -9.37 -4.90 11.22
CA TYR A 136 -9.54 -5.34 12.60
C TYR A 136 -10.26 -6.69 12.73
N GLY A 137 -10.93 -7.13 11.68
CA GLY A 137 -11.51 -8.47 11.57
C GLY A 137 -10.51 -9.54 11.10
N LEU A 138 -9.29 -9.16 10.71
CA LEU A 138 -8.25 -10.10 10.27
C LEU A 138 -7.58 -10.79 11.46
N PRO A 139 -7.07 -12.01 11.28
CA PRO A 139 -6.49 -12.81 12.37
C PRO A 139 -5.15 -12.28 12.91
N SER A 140 -4.43 -11.51 12.13
CA SER A 140 -3.14 -10.90 12.49
C SER A 140 -2.92 -9.61 11.70
N PRO A 141 -1.88 -8.81 12.03
CA PRO A 141 -1.45 -7.71 11.18
C PRO A 141 -1.15 -8.18 9.75
N ILE A 142 -1.37 -7.29 8.79
CA ILE A 142 -1.07 -7.56 7.38
C ILE A 142 0.45 -7.49 7.19
N GLU A 143 1.01 -8.51 6.58
CA GLU A 143 2.37 -8.54 6.06
C GLU A 143 2.34 -8.25 4.55
N PRO A 144 3.27 -7.47 4.00
CA PRO A 144 3.28 -7.17 2.59
C PRO A 144 3.59 -8.42 1.75
N THR A 145 2.88 -8.61 0.67
CA THR A 145 3.30 -9.55 -0.36
C THR A 145 4.30 -8.84 -1.27
N ILE A 146 5.56 -9.24 -1.17
CA ILE A 146 6.60 -8.73 -2.07
C ILE A 146 6.43 -9.49 -3.39
N THR A 147 5.72 -8.88 -4.33
CA THR A 147 5.80 -9.32 -5.72
C THR A 147 7.19 -8.92 -6.21
N ALA A 148 8.04 -9.89 -6.47
CA ALA A 148 9.25 -9.64 -7.25
C ALA A 148 8.80 -8.92 -8.51
N ALA A 149 9.11 -7.63 -8.61
CA ALA A 149 8.76 -6.81 -9.76
C ALA A 149 9.16 -7.62 -10.99
N GLY A 150 8.18 -8.03 -11.80
CA GLY A 150 8.25 -9.00 -12.87
C GLY A 150 9.62 -9.17 -13.51
N THR A 151 10.52 -9.81 -12.81
CA THR A 151 11.77 -10.24 -13.39
C THR A 151 11.43 -11.49 -14.16
N PHE A 152 11.73 -11.49 -15.44
CA PHE A 152 11.65 -12.67 -16.31
C PHE A 152 12.37 -13.88 -15.69
N ASP A 153 13.26 -13.63 -14.73
CA ASP A 153 14.00 -14.64 -13.99
C ASP A 153 13.08 -15.57 -13.15
N ASN A 154 11.89 -15.11 -12.80
CA ASN A 154 10.90 -15.88 -12.04
C ASN A 154 9.90 -16.64 -12.92
N LEU A 155 9.99 -16.50 -14.25
CA LEU A 155 9.17 -17.30 -15.15
C LEU A 155 9.64 -18.75 -15.21
N PRO A 156 8.73 -19.73 -15.36
CA PRO A 156 9.10 -21.11 -15.66
C PRO A 156 10.07 -21.17 -16.85
N GLU A 157 11.07 -22.03 -16.75
CA GLU A 157 12.17 -22.10 -17.74
C GLU A 157 11.66 -22.30 -19.18
N GLU A 158 10.58 -23.05 -19.37
CA GLU A 158 9.97 -23.25 -20.69
C GLU A 158 9.43 -21.95 -21.27
N ILE A 159 8.69 -21.17 -20.47
CA ILE A 159 8.14 -19.88 -20.89
C ILE A 159 9.27 -18.87 -21.16
N ARG A 160 10.28 -18.84 -20.31
CA ARG A 160 11.44 -18.00 -20.48
C ARG A 160 12.17 -18.31 -21.79
N ARG A 161 12.40 -19.57 -22.11
CA ARG A 161 13.07 -20.02 -23.34
C ARG A 161 12.26 -19.62 -24.60
N ASP A 162 10.94 -19.77 -24.56
CA ASP A 162 10.07 -19.39 -25.68
C ASP A 162 10.08 -17.87 -25.89
N LEU A 163 10.06 -17.09 -24.83
CA LEU A 163 10.15 -15.64 -24.89
C LEU A 163 11.52 -15.16 -25.41
N GLU A 164 12.62 -15.76 -24.96
CA GLU A 164 13.98 -15.43 -25.39
C GLU A 164 14.18 -15.62 -26.89
N ASN A 165 13.41 -16.46 -27.54
CA ASN A 165 13.43 -16.67 -28.98
C ASN A 165 12.66 -15.60 -29.77
N GLN A 166 11.86 -14.77 -29.11
CA GLN A 166 11.09 -13.72 -29.77
C GLN A 166 11.94 -12.45 -29.96
N PRO A 167 11.98 -11.86 -31.18
CA PRO A 167 12.78 -10.65 -31.43
C PRO A 167 12.41 -9.46 -30.55
N MET A 168 11.10 -9.30 -30.27
CA MET A 168 10.60 -8.24 -29.39
C MET A 168 11.12 -8.39 -27.95
N PHE A 169 11.20 -9.61 -27.46
CA PHE A 169 11.70 -9.90 -26.13
C PHE A 169 13.20 -9.60 -26.00
N ARG A 170 13.99 -9.93 -27.02
CA ARG A 170 15.43 -9.56 -27.04
C ARG A 170 15.64 -8.06 -27.01
N GLY A 171 14.85 -7.31 -27.78
CA GLY A 171 14.86 -5.85 -27.74
C GLY A 171 14.51 -5.31 -26.37
N PHE A 172 13.52 -5.90 -25.72
CA PHE A 172 13.15 -5.56 -24.34
C PHE A 172 14.26 -5.87 -23.34
N GLN A 173 14.88 -7.04 -23.38
CA GLN A 173 16.03 -7.37 -22.53
C GLN A 173 17.20 -6.41 -22.73
N GLN A 174 17.49 -6.00 -23.97
CA GLN A 174 18.52 -5.01 -24.26
C GLN A 174 18.18 -3.64 -23.64
N ALA A 175 16.92 -3.20 -23.78
CA ALA A 175 16.47 -1.97 -23.14
C ALA A 175 16.60 -2.03 -21.62
N MET A 176 16.20 -3.16 -21.02
CA MET A 176 16.34 -3.42 -19.59
C MET A 176 17.78 -3.37 -19.09
N ALA A 177 18.70 -3.93 -19.86
CA ALA A 177 20.13 -3.92 -19.52
C ALA A 177 20.75 -2.51 -19.56
N MET A 178 20.09 -1.57 -20.26
CA MET A 178 20.52 -0.17 -20.34
C MET A 178 19.92 0.69 -19.22
N MET A 179 18.91 0.20 -18.50
CA MET A 179 18.30 0.94 -17.40
C MET A 179 19.14 0.85 -16.14
N THR A 180 19.17 1.94 -15.38
CA THR A 180 19.68 1.91 -13.99
C THR A 180 18.76 1.10 -13.09
N ASP A 181 19.21 0.72 -11.91
CA ASP A 181 18.35 0.03 -10.93
C ASP A 181 17.17 0.93 -10.52
N GLU A 182 17.38 2.24 -10.46
CA GLU A 182 16.33 3.21 -10.16
C GLU A 182 15.30 3.28 -11.30
N ASP A 183 15.73 3.35 -12.57
CA ASP A 183 14.83 3.36 -13.73
C ASP A 183 14.01 2.06 -13.79
N ARG A 184 14.66 0.92 -13.55
CA ARG A 184 13.97 -0.39 -13.47
C ARG A 184 12.92 -0.38 -12.38
N HIS A 185 13.26 0.09 -11.19
CA HIS A 185 12.34 0.18 -10.07
C HIS A 185 11.14 1.07 -10.40
N ILE A 186 11.34 2.23 -10.99
CA ILE A 186 10.26 3.16 -11.39
C ILE A 186 9.38 2.53 -12.46
N HIS A 187 9.98 1.89 -13.47
CA HIS A 187 9.24 1.30 -14.60
C HIS A 187 8.44 0.06 -14.21
N TYR A 188 8.97 -0.73 -13.27
CA TYR A 188 8.38 -1.98 -12.80
C TYR A 188 7.73 -1.89 -11.43
N ALA A 189 7.68 -0.71 -10.82
CA ALA A 189 6.77 -0.47 -9.70
C ALA A 189 5.35 -0.74 -10.18
N LEU A 190 4.94 -2.01 -10.04
CA LEU A 190 3.63 -2.48 -10.52
C LEU A 190 2.55 -1.91 -9.63
N GLU A 191 2.08 -0.73 -9.97
CA GLU A 191 0.84 -0.16 -9.43
C GLU A 191 -0.41 -0.92 -9.93
N TYR A 192 -0.26 -2.22 -10.21
CA TYR A 192 -1.36 -3.03 -10.70
C TYR A 192 -2.22 -3.55 -9.58
N CYS A 193 -1.59 -4.08 -8.55
CA CYS A 193 -2.26 -4.66 -7.41
C CYS A 193 -1.38 -4.50 -6.17
N TYR A 194 -1.97 -4.00 -5.11
CA TYR A 194 -1.34 -3.97 -3.78
C TYR A 194 -1.78 -5.22 -3.04
N ALA A 195 -0.85 -6.00 -2.56
CA ALA A 195 -1.14 -7.30 -1.97
C ALA A 195 -0.49 -7.45 -0.59
N GLY A 196 -1.22 -8.09 0.31
CA GLY A 196 -0.75 -8.44 1.64
C GLY A 196 -1.42 -9.71 2.14
N HIS A 197 -0.88 -10.28 3.20
CA HIS A 197 -1.39 -11.51 3.79
C HIS A 197 -1.29 -11.49 5.32
N CYS A 198 -2.03 -12.35 5.97
CA CYS A 198 -1.95 -12.61 7.41
C CYS A 198 -1.49 -14.05 7.59
N GLY A 199 -0.19 -14.28 7.45
CA GLY A 199 0.34 -15.65 7.34
C GLY A 199 -0.37 -16.41 6.22
N GLU A 200 -0.92 -17.58 6.54
CA GLU A 200 -1.75 -18.38 5.62
C GLU A 200 -3.26 -18.28 5.92
N ASP A 201 -3.66 -17.39 6.82
CA ASP A 201 -5.06 -17.30 7.25
C ASP A 201 -5.89 -16.29 6.43
N ALA A 202 -5.25 -15.29 5.83
CA ALA A 202 -5.93 -14.35 4.94
C ALA A 202 -4.98 -13.78 3.87
N TYR A 203 -5.56 -13.45 2.72
CA TYR A 203 -4.87 -12.80 1.59
C TYR A 203 -5.75 -11.65 1.11
N LEU A 204 -5.16 -10.45 1.01
CA LEU A 204 -5.85 -9.22 0.62
C LEU A 204 -5.16 -8.61 -0.60
N ASN A 205 -5.92 -8.44 -1.69
CA ASN A 205 -5.47 -7.80 -2.92
C ASN A 205 -6.32 -6.55 -3.18
N TYR A 206 -5.68 -5.43 -3.47
CA TYR A 206 -6.33 -4.17 -3.84
C TYR A 206 -5.91 -3.73 -5.24
N TYR A 207 -6.87 -3.51 -6.14
CA TYR A 207 -6.63 -3.29 -7.58
C TYR A 207 -6.60 -1.82 -8.01
N ASP A 208 -6.81 -0.88 -7.09
CA ASP A 208 -6.77 0.55 -7.36
C ASP A 208 -7.61 0.97 -8.59
N GLN A 209 -7.00 1.71 -9.51
CA GLN A 209 -7.65 2.17 -10.74
C GLN A 209 -7.59 1.15 -11.89
N ARG A 210 -6.87 0.05 -11.74
CA ARG A 210 -6.57 -0.94 -12.79
C ARG A 210 -7.13 -2.32 -12.45
N CYS A 211 -8.44 -2.42 -12.32
CA CYS A 211 -9.09 -3.69 -12.06
C CYS A 211 -9.32 -4.45 -13.39
N SER A 212 -8.69 -5.61 -13.54
CA SER A 212 -8.94 -6.52 -14.67
C SER A 212 -10.32 -7.16 -14.57
N ALA A 213 -10.79 -7.78 -15.66
CA ALA A 213 -12.02 -8.58 -15.63
C ALA A 213 -11.81 -9.99 -15.04
N LYS A 214 -10.55 -10.43 -14.96
CA LYS A 214 -10.15 -11.72 -14.41
C LYS A 214 -8.78 -11.60 -13.74
N ASP A 215 -8.61 -12.29 -12.62
CA ASP A 215 -7.33 -12.49 -11.97
C ASP A 215 -7.23 -13.91 -11.41
N THR A 216 -6.04 -14.35 -10.99
CA THR A 216 -5.79 -15.64 -10.37
C THR A 216 -5.13 -15.42 -9.03
N ILE A 217 -5.73 -15.94 -7.96
CA ILE A 217 -5.17 -15.89 -6.61
C ILE A 217 -4.50 -17.23 -6.31
N ALA A 218 -3.22 -17.18 -5.92
CA ALA A 218 -2.49 -18.35 -5.47
C ALA A 218 -2.72 -18.56 -3.96
N LEU A 219 -3.43 -19.62 -3.61
CA LEU A 219 -3.72 -20.03 -2.24
C LEU A 219 -3.02 -21.35 -1.91
N PRO A 220 -2.74 -21.65 -0.64
CA PRO A 220 -2.32 -22.99 -0.21
C PRO A 220 -3.30 -24.07 -0.67
N LYS A 221 -2.75 -25.20 -1.20
CA LYS A 221 -3.57 -26.29 -1.76
C LYS A 221 -4.23 -27.16 -0.70
N ASP A 222 -3.65 -27.19 0.49
CA ASP A 222 -4.08 -27.99 1.63
C ASP A 222 -5.04 -27.28 2.58
N LYS A 223 -5.44 -26.07 2.24
CA LYS A 223 -6.35 -25.21 3.02
C LYS A 223 -7.52 -24.74 2.17
N THR A 224 -8.61 -24.39 2.83
CA THR A 224 -9.83 -23.91 2.18
C THR A 224 -10.12 -22.48 2.57
N TYR A 225 -10.47 -21.66 1.59
CA TYR A 225 -10.73 -20.23 1.75
C TYR A 225 -12.08 -19.84 1.20
N ARG A 226 -12.71 -18.86 1.86
CA ARG A 226 -13.82 -18.10 1.30
C ARG A 226 -13.25 -16.86 0.64
N ILE A 227 -13.74 -16.48 -0.55
CA ILE A 227 -13.28 -15.29 -1.25
C ILE A 227 -14.42 -14.29 -1.35
N GLU A 228 -14.15 -13.07 -0.91
CA GLU A 228 -15.03 -11.92 -0.99
C GLU A 228 -14.48 -10.88 -1.98
N LEU A 229 -15.35 -10.33 -2.80
CA LEU A 229 -15.12 -9.11 -3.57
C LEU A 229 -15.58 -7.91 -2.73
N ILE A 230 -14.76 -6.89 -2.69
CA ILE A 230 -14.98 -5.68 -1.91
C ILE A 230 -14.99 -4.48 -2.86
N ASP A 231 -16.11 -3.77 -2.91
CA ASP A 231 -16.20 -2.44 -3.51
C ASP A 231 -15.82 -1.41 -2.46
N THR A 232 -14.58 -0.93 -2.54
CA THR A 232 -13.98 -0.11 -1.48
C THR A 232 -14.62 1.28 -1.39
N TRP A 233 -15.09 1.81 -2.51
CA TRP A 233 -15.73 3.11 -2.56
C TRP A 233 -17.20 3.07 -2.11
N ASN A 234 -17.95 2.07 -2.55
CA ASN A 234 -19.36 1.90 -2.17
C ASN A 234 -19.54 1.12 -0.86
N MET A 235 -18.44 0.72 -0.21
CA MET A 235 -18.44 -0.02 1.08
C MET A 235 -19.28 -1.30 1.04
N LYS A 236 -19.15 -2.09 -0.03
CA LYS A 236 -19.90 -3.34 -0.21
C LYS A 236 -18.95 -4.53 -0.19
N ARG A 237 -19.44 -5.63 0.37
CA ARG A 237 -18.77 -6.93 0.35
C ARG A 237 -19.70 -7.98 -0.24
N GLU A 238 -19.18 -8.84 -1.08
CA GLU A 238 -19.91 -9.94 -1.73
C GLU A 238 -19.06 -11.20 -1.73
N ILE A 239 -19.60 -12.32 -1.30
CA ILE A 239 -18.93 -13.60 -1.41
C ILE A 239 -19.00 -14.06 -2.86
N ILE A 240 -17.84 -14.17 -3.51
CA ILE A 240 -17.74 -14.64 -4.90
C ILE A 240 -17.34 -16.11 -5.01
N LYS A 241 -16.75 -16.68 -3.94
CA LYS A 241 -16.51 -18.12 -3.79
C LYS A 241 -16.64 -18.52 -2.33
N GLU A 242 -17.50 -19.50 -2.07
CA GLU A 242 -17.64 -20.09 -0.72
C GLU A 242 -16.46 -20.96 -0.35
N THR A 243 -15.83 -21.61 -1.34
CA THR A 243 -14.66 -22.48 -1.15
C THR A 243 -13.69 -22.32 -2.30
N ALA A 244 -12.40 -22.17 -1.96
CA ALA A 244 -11.30 -22.05 -2.91
C ALA A 244 -10.02 -22.63 -2.30
N SER A 245 -9.13 -23.15 -3.13
CA SER A 245 -7.78 -23.63 -2.76
C SER A 245 -6.87 -23.67 -3.97
N GLY A 246 -5.56 -23.58 -3.78
CA GLY A 246 -4.61 -23.56 -4.89
C GLY A 246 -4.76 -22.34 -5.79
N GLU A 247 -4.34 -22.45 -7.04
CA GLU A 247 -4.55 -21.40 -8.03
C GLU A 247 -6.04 -21.28 -8.35
N THR A 248 -6.63 -20.16 -7.99
CA THR A 248 -8.07 -19.93 -8.10
C THR A 248 -8.35 -18.71 -8.97
N ASP A 249 -9.01 -18.95 -10.10
CA ASP A 249 -9.51 -17.89 -10.97
C ASP A 249 -10.68 -17.16 -10.32
N ILE A 250 -10.62 -15.83 -10.35
CA ILE A 250 -11.68 -14.93 -9.91
C ILE A 250 -12.08 -13.99 -11.03
N PHE A 251 -13.36 -13.63 -11.06
CA PHE A 251 -13.88 -12.64 -12.00
C PHE A 251 -14.15 -11.33 -11.26
N LEU A 252 -13.69 -10.23 -11.84
CA LEU A 252 -13.75 -8.90 -11.29
C LEU A 252 -14.60 -8.00 -12.19
N PRO A 253 -15.22 -6.94 -11.66
CA PRO A 253 -16.14 -6.10 -12.43
C PRO A 253 -15.48 -5.17 -13.45
N GLY A 254 -14.13 -5.19 -13.59
CA GLY A 254 -13.42 -4.32 -14.54
C GLY A 254 -13.56 -2.82 -14.26
N ARG A 255 -13.80 -2.42 -13.02
CA ARG A 255 -13.96 -1.02 -12.59
C ARG A 255 -13.04 -0.69 -11.43
N PRO A 256 -12.65 0.60 -11.24
CA PRO A 256 -11.74 1.01 -10.19
C PRO A 256 -12.21 0.67 -8.77
N TYR A 257 -11.24 0.69 -7.85
CA TYR A 257 -11.42 0.65 -6.39
C TYR A 257 -12.05 -0.66 -5.89
N MET A 258 -11.59 -1.78 -6.46
CA MET A 258 -11.95 -3.13 -6.02
C MET A 258 -10.85 -3.73 -5.18
N ALA A 259 -11.24 -4.53 -4.20
CA ALA A 259 -10.34 -5.40 -3.46
C ALA A 259 -10.92 -6.82 -3.39
N VAL A 260 -10.05 -7.78 -3.14
CA VAL A 260 -10.43 -9.17 -2.91
C VAL A 260 -9.80 -9.65 -1.62
N LEU A 261 -10.60 -10.25 -0.76
CA LEU A 261 -10.17 -10.85 0.50
C LEU A 261 -10.46 -12.34 0.47
N ALA A 262 -9.44 -13.16 0.54
CA ALA A 262 -9.55 -14.58 0.78
C ALA A 262 -9.29 -14.86 2.26
N THR A 263 -10.24 -15.46 2.97
CA THR A 263 -10.13 -15.79 4.38
C THR A 263 -10.25 -17.31 4.57
N ARG A 264 -9.33 -17.90 5.31
CA ARG A 264 -9.31 -19.32 5.61
C ARG A 264 -10.54 -19.74 6.42
N ILE A 265 -11.13 -20.87 6.04
CA ILE A 265 -12.29 -21.48 6.71
C ILE A 265 -12.00 -22.89 7.23
N SER A 266 -10.97 -23.56 6.73
CA SER A 266 -10.47 -24.85 7.25
C SER A 266 -9.01 -25.10 6.82
#